data_2f93b8bf268404fd38a2fb0b9becf265
#
_entry.id   2f93b8bf268404fd38a2fb0b9becf265
#
_cell.length_a   1.000
_cell.length_b   1.000
_cell.length_c   1.000
_cell.angle_alpha   90.00
_cell.angle_beta   90.00
_cell.angle_gamma   90.00
#
_symmetry.space_group_name_H-M   'P 1'
#
loop_
_entity.id
_entity.type
_entity.pdbx_description
1 polymer ?
#
loop_
_entity_poly.entity_id
_entity_poly.type
_entity_poly.pdbx_seq_one_letter_code
_entity_poly.pdbx_strand_id
1 'polypeptide(L)'
;MKKHGIWVVALTLFSLAVFSHGQDAPRKQDWTNYVRIGAYGLTSDNAQQIVDRATKDGISGIEVDNDVPGRYESFLDPREKLEAIRKVAAAAHKVNNHAFVYIAGLECITAHGDQVQHTLAKDHPDWLQRKITGEPAVFTGGSAFWIVKGDEDVWVSPFAPEWRKTYMERVRQIAATGIDGIYVDIPYWMTHFDGWEDTWASFDDYTVAAFRAKSGLDARKDLKLGDFSDPNFRKWVDFRIQSLTDFMQEIDHNAKSVNPKIVTFAEIYPGIEQEAVRVGADVYQMYAVLDGIAHEYSFGEGGHMASARDPLIWFEYQVGMASFRAFAEGKATWILNYSWDGDKKVDPGQSIENLAMSELMAGANFWDAKGHVMSGSNDPPTRQRIFHWIAEHQDTFYSPHHPMHPIGIYFSPSTRNYFEKEFIPSYRGILLLLMRNHREYQVVTPRSLSTFRGETLILPEVRVLGDDEKSALKAYVSQGNTVVLNGADASGLGDSPNVLRFKDDPGKAYMAVLEHDFASAMPDLQTKFLATLKNHSEISLDAPPEVVTNIAEVNGKECVFIANFRGLRAHENPVQTPVNVRITFSGRARKTLEFLPFLGEAQQIQARNEAGQSIFILPAIAKGAVACAAP
;
A
#
# COMPACT_ATOMS: atom_id res chain seq x y z
N MET A 1 -5.72 -86.17 -6.83
CA MET A 1 -5.38 -85.01 -5.94
C MET A 1 -5.54 -83.75 -6.74
N LYS A 2 -6.68 -83.04 -6.58
CA LYS A 2 -7.02 -81.80 -7.31
C LYS A 2 -6.75 -80.64 -6.39
N LYS A 3 -5.87 -79.70 -6.79
CA LYS A 3 -5.67 -78.41 -6.11
C LYS A 3 -6.59 -77.36 -6.74
N HIS A 4 -7.46 -76.80 -5.94
CA HIS A 4 -8.32 -75.67 -6.32
C HIS A 4 -7.57 -74.36 -6.11
N GLY A 5 -7.39 -73.56 -7.17
CA GLY A 5 -6.90 -72.19 -7.08
C GLY A 5 -8.06 -71.22 -6.81
N ILE A 6 -7.90 -70.43 -5.78
CA ILE A 6 -8.83 -69.35 -5.42
C ILE A 6 -8.37 -68.06 -6.11
N TRP A 7 -9.24 -67.48 -6.96
CA TRP A 7 -9.03 -66.15 -7.56
C TRP A 7 -9.62 -65.12 -6.58
N VAL A 8 -8.77 -64.24 -6.10
CA VAL A 8 -9.18 -63.04 -5.35
C VAL A 8 -9.36 -61.91 -6.36
N VAL A 9 -10.60 -61.50 -6.55
CA VAL A 9 -10.95 -60.30 -7.31
C VAL A 9 -10.82 -59.11 -6.37
N ALA A 10 -9.86 -58.25 -6.59
CA ALA A 10 -9.71 -56.97 -5.90
C ALA A 10 -10.69 -55.96 -6.53
N LEU A 11 -11.78 -55.63 -5.83
CA LEU A 11 -12.62 -54.48 -6.16
C LEU A 11 -11.92 -53.20 -5.71
N THR A 12 -11.48 -52.40 -6.67
CA THR A 12 -10.99 -51.04 -6.42
C THR A 12 -12.20 -50.10 -6.31
N LEU A 13 -12.57 -49.73 -5.10
CA LEU A 13 -13.52 -48.68 -4.81
C LEU A 13 -12.88 -47.33 -5.14
N PHE A 14 -13.30 -46.69 -6.24
CA PHE A 14 -13.06 -45.29 -6.51
C PHE A 14 -13.96 -44.47 -5.57
N SER A 15 -13.37 -43.93 -4.51
CA SER A 15 -14.02 -42.92 -3.70
C SER A 15 -14.04 -41.59 -4.47
N LEU A 16 -15.19 -41.21 -4.99
CA LEU A 16 -15.48 -39.86 -5.43
C LEU A 16 -15.42 -38.96 -4.19
N ALA A 17 -14.31 -38.26 -4.01
CA ALA A 17 -14.24 -37.15 -3.08
C ALA A 17 -15.10 -36.02 -3.64
N VAL A 18 -16.33 -35.91 -3.13
CA VAL A 18 -17.12 -34.70 -3.27
C VAL A 18 -16.40 -33.62 -2.49
N PHE A 19 -15.72 -32.73 -3.19
CA PHE A 19 -15.27 -31.45 -2.60
C PHE A 19 -16.53 -30.66 -2.23
N SER A 20 -17.00 -30.85 -1.00
CA SER A 20 -17.89 -29.88 -0.38
C SER A 20 -17.07 -28.58 -0.28
N HIS A 21 -17.54 -27.53 -0.93
CA HIS A 21 -17.16 -26.17 -0.58
C HIS A 21 -17.59 -26.00 0.87
N GLY A 22 -16.65 -26.27 1.79
CA GLY A 22 -16.79 -25.86 3.17
C GLY A 22 -16.91 -24.34 3.13
N GLN A 23 -18.06 -23.83 3.56
CA GLN A 23 -18.12 -22.44 4.02
C GLN A 23 -17.03 -22.32 5.08
N ASP A 24 -15.95 -21.64 4.74
CA ASP A 24 -14.93 -21.26 5.71
C ASP A 24 -15.68 -20.61 6.88
N ALA A 25 -15.50 -21.19 8.08
CA ALA A 25 -15.95 -20.53 9.30
C ALA A 25 -15.40 -19.10 9.25
N PRO A 26 -16.18 -18.06 9.62
CA PRO A 26 -15.74 -16.69 9.51
C PRO A 26 -14.38 -16.60 10.19
N ARG A 27 -13.33 -16.29 9.42
CA ARG A 27 -11.98 -16.05 9.93
C ARG A 27 -12.15 -15.04 11.03
N LYS A 28 -11.67 -15.35 12.22
CA LYS A 28 -11.59 -14.40 13.32
C LYS A 28 -10.99 -13.13 12.73
N GLN A 29 -11.78 -12.05 12.67
CA GLN A 29 -11.40 -10.82 11.97
C GLN A 29 -9.99 -10.43 12.41
N ASP A 30 -9.08 -10.32 11.45
CA ASP A 30 -7.73 -9.88 11.74
C ASP A 30 -7.84 -8.42 12.19
N TRP A 31 -7.42 -8.12 13.43
CA TRP A 31 -7.55 -6.79 14.01
C TRP A 31 -6.89 -5.72 13.13
N THR A 32 -5.85 -6.09 12.36
CA THR A 32 -5.10 -5.19 11.49
C THR A 32 -5.94 -4.58 10.36
N ASN A 33 -7.00 -5.25 9.94
CA ASN A 33 -7.91 -4.75 8.93
C ASN A 33 -8.96 -3.77 9.49
N TYR A 34 -9.13 -3.68 10.81
CA TYR A 34 -10.15 -2.87 11.47
C TYR A 34 -9.57 -1.73 12.32
N VAL A 35 -8.38 -1.28 12.00
CA VAL A 35 -7.67 -0.25 12.76
C VAL A 35 -8.10 1.18 12.42
N ARG A 36 -7.99 2.02 13.40
CA ARG A 36 -8.00 3.49 13.37
C ARG A 36 -6.81 3.91 14.21
N ILE A 37 -5.72 4.27 13.56
CA ILE A 37 -4.42 4.35 14.22
C ILE A 37 -4.16 5.77 14.74
N GLY A 38 -3.64 5.83 15.96
CA GLY A 38 -3.04 7.03 16.54
C GLY A 38 -1.66 6.74 17.09
N ALA A 39 -0.73 7.66 16.89
CA ALA A 39 0.68 7.53 17.21
C ALA A 39 1.08 8.35 18.45
N TYR A 40 1.93 7.77 19.31
CA TYR A 40 2.32 8.36 20.59
C TYR A 40 3.78 8.08 20.94
N GLY A 41 4.50 9.09 21.45
CA GLY A 41 5.80 8.86 22.09
C GLY A 41 5.67 8.12 23.42
N LEU A 42 6.32 6.96 23.56
CA LEU A 42 6.28 6.11 24.75
C LEU A 42 7.47 6.37 25.67
N THR A 43 7.19 6.52 26.96
CA THR A 43 8.17 6.54 28.04
C THR A 43 7.82 5.50 29.11
N SER A 44 8.72 5.26 30.06
CA SER A 44 8.49 4.31 31.17
C SER A 44 7.26 4.64 32.05
N ASP A 45 6.78 5.89 32.03
CA ASP A 45 5.79 6.41 32.96
C ASP A 45 4.44 6.78 32.32
N ASN A 46 4.35 6.87 30.98
CA ASN A 46 3.15 7.39 30.30
C ASN A 46 2.25 6.31 29.66
N ALA A 47 2.57 5.04 29.77
CA ALA A 47 1.86 3.95 29.08
C ALA A 47 0.34 3.95 29.34
N GLN A 48 -0.10 4.11 30.58
CA GLN A 48 -1.53 4.17 30.91
C GLN A 48 -2.19 5.42 30.32
N GLN A 49 -1.54 6.58 30.39
CA GLN A 49 -2.04 7.83 29.84
C GLN A 49 -2.25 7.76 28.33
N ILE A 50 -1.33 7.07 27.60
CA ILE A 50 -1.47 6.83 26.15
C ILE A 50 -2.76 6.03 25.88
N VAL A 51 -2.98 4.93 26.59
CA VAL A 51 -4.15 4.07 26.40
C VAL A 51 -5.45 4.79 26.75
N ASP A 52 -5.47 5.57 27.83
CA ASP A 52 -6.64 6.36 28.24
C ASP A 52 -6.99 7.40 27.16
N ARG A 53 -5.99 8.06 26.61
CA ARG A 53 -6.17 9.03 25.51
C ARG A 53 -6.66 8.35 24.23
N ALA A 54 -6.04 7.25 23.83
CA ALA A 54 -6.44 6.48 22.66
C ALA A 54 -7.89 6.00 22.75
N THR A 55 -8.29 5.48 23.92
CA THR A 55 -9.67 5.05 24.19
C THR A 55 -10.65 6.21 24.04
N LYS A 56 -10.35 7.38 24.62
CA LYS A 56 -11.18 8.59 24.51
C LYS A 56 -11.34 9.04 23.06
N ASP A 57 -10.29 8.93 22.27
CA ASP A 57 -10.26 9.40 20.88
C ASP A 57 -10.87 8.39 19.89
N GLY A 58 -11.31 7.20 20.35
CA GLY A 58 -11.87 6.15 19.49
C GLY A 58 -10.84 5.40 18.67
N ILE A 59 -9.56 5.43 19.08
CA ILE A 59 -8.46 4.74 18.43
C ILE A 59 -8.55 3.23 18.70
N SER A 60 -8.36 2.45 17.63
CA SER A 60 -8.18 1.00 17.67
C SER A 60 -6.91 0.67 16.87
N GLY A 61 -5.82 0.41 17.57
CA GLY A 61 -4.47 0.32 17.03
C GLY A 61 -3.61 1.50 17.51
N ILE A 62 -2.90 1.29 18.61
CA ILE A 62 -2.08 2.31 19.28
C ILE A 62 -0.64 2.11 18.81
N GLU A 63 -0.15 3.02 17.98
CA GLU A 63 1.26 3.08 17.65
C GLU A 63 2.02 3.78 18.77
N VAL A 64 3.15 3.19 19.16
CA VAL A 64 4.05 3.79 20.14
C VAL A 64 5.47 3.87 19.60
N ASP A 65 6.04 5.08 19.64
CA ASP A 65 7.45 5.29 19.35
C ASP A 65 8.29 4.97 20.58
N ASN A 66 9.00 3.85 20.52
CA ASN A 66 9.98 3.45 21.51
C ASN A 66 11.05 2.57 20.86
N ASP A 67 11.74 3.13 19.91
CA ASP A 67 12.73 2.47 19.07
C ASP A 67 13.86 1.85 19.89
N VAL A 68 13.91 0.53 19.92
CA VAL A 68 14.93 -0.25 20.64
C VAL A 68 16.18 -0.44 19.79
N PRO A 69 16.11 -0.95 18.54
CA PRO A 69 17.31 -1.23 17.75
C PRO A 69 17.87 0.00 17.02
N GLY A 70 17.07 1.01 16.73
CA GLY A 70 17.46 2.21 16.00
C GLY A 70 18.02 3.34 16.90
N ARG A 71 18.16 3.11 18.19
CA ARG A 71 18.87 3.99 19.12
C ARG A 71 20.05 3.26 19.75
N TYR A 72 21.26 3.78 19.56
CA TYR A 72 22.47 3.04 19.95
C TYR A 72 22.51 2.68 21.42
N GLU A 73 22.05 3.55 22.30
CA GLU A 73 21.98 3.31 23.74
C GLU A 73 21.09 2.10 24.08
N SER A 74 19.92 2.00 23.45
CA SER A 74 19.00 0.87 23.66
C SER A 74 19.36 -0.33 22.80
N PHE A 75 20.08 -0.15 21.71
CA PHE A 75 20.72 -1.27 20.99
C PHE A 75 21.70 -1.99 21.89
N LEU A 76 22.46 -1.26 22.73
CA LEU A 76 23.36 -1.83 23.72
C LEU A 76 22.63 -2.36 24.95
N ASP A 77 21.73 -1.58 25.55
CA ASP A 77 20.94 -1.97 26.74
C ASP A 77 19.43 -1.63 26.57
N PRO A 78 18.62 -2.61 26.16
CA PRO A 78 17.21 -2.38 25.83
C PRO A 78 16.25 -2.40 27.02
N ARG A 79 16.72 -2.67 28.26
CA ARG A 79 15.89 -3.05 29.41
C ARG A 79 14.79 -2.04 29.74
N GLU A 80 15.10 -0.75 29.75
CA GLU A 80 14.14 0.31 30.07
C GLU A 80 13.03 0.39 29.02
N LYS A 81 13.41 0.44 27.74
CA LYS A 81 12.46 0.50 26.63
C LYS A 81 11.58 -0.74 26.53
N LEU A 82 12.14 -1.93 26.73
CA LEU A 82 11.37 -3.18 26.75
C LEU A 82 10.34 -3.20 27.90
N GLU A 83 10.67 -2.63 29.04
CA GLU A 83 9.71 -2.52 30.16
C GLU A 83 8.58 -1.52 29.83
N ALA A 84 8.87 -0.40 29.19
CA ALA A 84 7.84 0.54 28.73
C ALA A 84 6.90 -0.12 27.70
N ILE A 85 7.44 -0.86 26.73
CA ILE A 85 6.66 -1.60 25.73
C ILE A 85 5.76 -2.63 26.41
N ARG A 86 6.27 -3.38 27.41
CA ARG A 86 5.46 -4.35 28.18
C ARG A 86 4.30 -3.67 28.91
N LYS A 87 4.53 -2.50 29.49
CA LYS A 87 3.50 -1.75 30.22
C LYS A 87 2.38 -1.28 29.29
N VAL A 88 2.71 -0.73 28.12
CA VAL A 88 1.67 -0.25 27.17
C VAL A 88 0.89 -1.41 26.57
N ALA A 89 1.54 -2.52 26.22
CA ALA A 89 0.86 -3.72 25.75
C ALA A 89 -0.15 -4.23 26.79
N ALA A 90 0.29 -4.37 28.04
CA ALA A 90 -0.58 -4.80 29.13
C ALA A 90 -1.73 -3.83 29.42
N ALA A 91 -1.53 -2.53 29.26
CA ALA A 91 -2.57 -1.52 29.43
C ALA A 91 -3.58 -1.56 28.29
N ALA A 92 -3.14 -1.68 27.04
CA ALA A 92 -4.00 -1.78 25.85
C ALA A 92 -4.90 -3.03 25.93
N HIS A 93 -4.35 -4.17 26.30
CA HIS A 93 -5.12 -5.42 26.43
C HIS A 93 -6.23 -5.33 27.48
N LYS A 94 -6.07 -4.58 28.57
CA LYS A 94 -7.12 -4.38 29.59
C LYS A 94 -8.36 -3.69 29.06
N VAL A 95 -8.21 -2.88 28.01
CA VAL A 95 -9.32 -2.16 27.37
C VAL A 95 -9.70 -2.79 26.02
N ASN A 96 -9.24 -4.02 25.75
CA ASN A 96 -9.46 -4.76 24.52
C ASN A 96 -9.02 -3.98 23.25
N ASN A 97 -7.88 -3.29 23.36
CA ASN A 97 -7.22 -2.60 22.27
C ASN A 97 -5.88 -3.26 21.94
N HIS A 98 -5.31 -2.95 20.79
CA HIS A 98 -4.02 -3.44 20.32
C HIS A 98 -2.99 -2.33 20.33
N ALA A 99 -1.75 -2.68 20.64
CA ALA A 99 -0.62 -1.76 20.55
C ALA A 99 0.51 -2.36 19.71
N PHE A 100 1.18 -1.53 18.94
CA PHE A 100 2.34 -1.91 18.16
C PHE A 100 3.45 -0.86 18.29
N VAL A 101 4.71 -1.32 18.19
CA VAL A 101 5.87 -0.48 18.46
C VAL A 101 6.61 -0.15 17.16
N TYR A 102 6.92 1.13 17.00
CA TYR A 102 7.84 1.66 16.00
C TYR A 102 9.28 1.25 16.31
N ILE A 103 10.01 0.79 15.30
CA ILE A 103 11.45 0.59 15.33
C ILE A 103 12.07 0.97 13.99
N ALA A 104 13.29 1.53 14.01
CA ALA A 104 14.03 1.78 12.77
C ALA A 104 14.61 0.47 12.18
N GLY A 105 14.61 0.37 10.86
CA GLY A 105 15.15 -0.78 10.12
C GLY A 105 16.66 -0.76 10.01
N LEU A 106 17.19 0.14 9.18
CA LEU A 106 18.63 0.21 8.90
C LEU A 106 19.28 1.51 9.39
N GLU A 107 18.54 2.40 10.01
CA GLU A 107 19.03 3.60 10.67
C GLU A 107 19.37 3.30 12.14
N CYS A 108 20.38 3.96 12.66
CA CYS A 108 20.69 3.95 14.09
C CYS A 108 21.20 5.31 14.54
N ILE A 109 20.47 5.94 15.46
CA ILE A 109 20.81 7.26 16.00
C ILE A 109 21.49 7.11 17.34
N THR A 110 22.60 7.86 17.54
CA THR A 110 23.25 8.04 18.86
C THR A 110 22.94 9.43 19.36
N ALA A 111 22.22 9.55 20.48
CA ALA A 111 21.93 10.83 21.11
C ALA A 111 23.23 11.51 21.58
N HIS A 112 23.32 12.82 21.34
CA HIS A 112 24.51 13.62 21.69
C HIS A 112 25.83 13.01 21.18
N GLY A 113 25.83 12.44 19.96
CA GLY A 113 26.98 11.74 19.37
C GLY A 113 28.25 12.58 19.25
N ASP A 114 28.10 13.93 19.21
CA ASP A 114 29.21 14.87 19.27
C ASP A 114 29.88 14.96 20.65
N GLN A 115 29.22 14.53 21.73
CA GLN A 115 29.68 14.66 23.12
C GLN A 115 30.05 13.32 23.77
N VAL A 116 29.58 12.19 23.21
CA VAL A 116 29.83 10.87 23.78
C VAL A 116 31.05 10.19 23.15
N GLN A 117 31.71 9.35 23.94
CA GLN A 117 32.88 8.60 23.49
C GLN A 117 32.52 7.48 22.53
N HIS A 118 31.41 6.80 22.77
CA HIS A 118 30.94 5.63 22.03
C HIS A 118 29.73 6.01 21.18
N THR A 119 29.86 5.88 19.87
CA THR A 119 28.76 5.95 18.89
C THR A 119 28.86 4.73 17.97
N LEU A 120 27.81 4.39 17.25
CA LEU A 120 27.88 3.25 16.36
C LEU A 120 28.95 3.44 15.28
N ALA A 121 29.09 4.65 14.73
CA ALA A 121 30.11 4.92 13.72
C ALA A 121 31.55 4.79 14.27
N LYS A 122 31.79 5.17 15.53
CA LYS A 122 33.11 5.06 16.16
C LYS A 122 33.46 3.62 16.53
N ASP A 123 32.47 2.88 17.05
CA ASP A 123 32.69 1.54 17.56
C ASP A 123 32.67 0.48 16.42
N HIS A 124 31.86 0.70 15.39
CA HIS A 124 31.62 -0.27 14.30
C HIS A 124 31.62 0.38 12.92
N PRO A 125 32.70 1.05 12.48
CA PRO A 125 32.76 1.75 11.19
C PRO A 125 32.65 0.81 9.97
N ASP A 126 32.88 -0.49 10.16
CA ASP A 126 32.75 -1.53 9.15
C ASP A 126 31.30 -1.97 8.90
N TRP A 127 30.36 -1.66 9.80
CA TRP A 127 28.95 -2.01 9.63
C TRP A 127 28.19 -1.05 8.71
N LEU A 128 28.77 0.13 8.44
CA LEU A 128 28.07 1.24 7.79
C LEU A 128 27.90 1.01 6.29
N GLN A 129 26.75 1.41 5.76
CA GLN A 129 26.54 1.54 4.33
C GLN A 129 27.54 2.54 3.73
N ARG A 130 27.94 2.34 2.47
CA ARG A 130 28.97 3.16 1.82
C ARG A 130 28.61 3.48 0.38
N LYS A 131 28.99 4.67 -0.07
CA LYS A 131 29.09 4.99 -1.50
C LYS A 131 30.17 4.13 -2.16
N ILE A 132 30.18 4.07 -3.49
CA ILE A 132 31.23 3.39 -4.25
C ILE A 132 32.61 4.03 -4.02
N THR A 133 32.66 5.30 -3.64
CA THR A 133 33.89 6.01 -3.26
C THR A 133 34.47 5.60 -1.91
N GLY A 134 33.73 4.82 -1.13
CA GLY A 134 34.08 4.40 0.22
C GLY A 134 33.54 5.31 1.34
N GLU A 135 32.92 6.43 1.01
CA GLU A 135 32.31 7.35 2.00
C GLU A 135 31.19 6.64 2.78
N PRO A 136 31.25 6.65 4.13
CA PRO A 136 30.24 6.01 4.96
C PRO A 136 28.97 6.86 5.10
N ALA A 137 27.83 6.21 5.29
CA ALA A 137 26.56 6.85 5.57
C ALA A 137 26.49 7.25 7.05
N VAL A 138 27.05 8.43 7.33
CA VAL A 138 27.09 9.06 8.66
C VAL A 138 26.61 10.50 8.51
N PHE A 139 25.58 10.86 9.26
CA PHE A 139 24.95 12.17 9.24
C PHE A 139 24.97 12.77 10.63
N THR A 140 24.88 14.09 10.70
CA THR A 140 24.88 14.83 11.97
C THR A 140 23.61 15.65 12.11
N GLY A 141 23.31 16.09 13.31
CA GLY A 141 22.11 16.86 13.62
C GLY A 141 21.87 18.02 12.66
N GLY A 142 20.66 18.07 12.10
CA GLY A 142 20.23 19.02 11.09
C GLY A 142 20.34 18.53 9.64
N SER A 143 20.88 17.34 9.38
CA SER A 143 20.90 16.72 8.06
C SER A 143 19.49 16.29 7.60
N ALA A 144 18.62 15.95 8.55
CA ALA A 144 17.20 15.75 8.35
C ALA A 144 16.45 16.32 9.56
N PHE A 145 15.14 16.56 9.41
CA PHE A 145 14.33 17.18 10.46
C PHE A 145 14.21 16.33 11.74
N TRP A 146 14.35 15.03 11.64
CA TRP A 146 14.29 14.09 12.78
C TRP A 146 15.64 13.90 13.48
N ILE A 147 16.74 14.33 12.88
CA ILE A 147 18.08 14.24 13.48
C ILE A 147 18.33 15.50 14.30
N VAL A 148 18.19 15.38 15.61
CA VAL A 148 18.35 16.51 16.54
C VAL A 148 19.79 17.02 16.53
N LYS A 149 19.96 18.32 16.72
CA LYS A 149 21.31 18.93 16.80
C LYS A 149 22.15 18.25 17.88
N GLY A 150 23.33 17.78 17.51
CA GLY A 150 24.26 17.06 18.36
C GLY A 150 24.16 15.54 18.26
N ASP A 151 23.08 15.00 17.67
CA ASP A 151 22.94 13.58 17.43
C ASP A 151 23.80 13.14 16.24
N GLU A 152 24.21 11.87 16.24
CA GLU A 152 24.83 11.18 15.12
C GLU A 152 23.83 10.15 14.57
N ASP A 153 23.56 10.21 13.30
CA ASP A 153 22.75 9.25 12.58
C ASP A 153 23.62 8.42 11.62
N VAL A 154 23.46 7.12 11.62
CA VAL A 154 24.19 6.20 10.73
C VAL A 154 23.26 5.18 10.09
N TRP A 155 23.63 4.76 8.89
CA TRP A 155 22.90 3.72 8.17
C TRP A 155 23.75 2.47 8.03
N VAL A 156 23.18 1.36 8.47
CA VAL A 156 23.86 0.08 8.66
C VAL A 156 23.60 -0.86 7.49
N SER A 157 24.61 -1.62 7.09
CA SER A 157 24.45 -2.68 6.10
C SER A 157 23.63 -3.86 6.68
N PRO A 158 22.57 -4.31 6.01
CA PRO A 158 21.81 -5.49 6.44
C PRO A 158 22.64 -6.77 6.37
N PHE A 159 23.85 -6.73 5.79
CA PHE A 159 24.78 -7.84 5.71
C PHE A 159 25.89 -7.81 6.77
N ALA A 160 25.96 -6.80 7.63
CA ALA A 160 26.87 -6.75 8.77
C ALA A 160 26.49 -7.82 9.80
N PRO A 161 27.27 -8.91 9.97
CA PRO A 161 26.76 -10.12 10.63
C PRO A 161 26.48 -9.95 12.12
N GLU A 162 27.37 -9.26 12.87
CA GLU A 162 27.20 -9.08 14.31
C GLU A 162 26.09 -8.06 14.63
N TRP A 163 25.95 -7.00 13.81
CA TRP A 163 24.81 -6.10 13.92
C TRP A 163 23.48 -6.83 13.68
N ARG A 164 23.40 -7.56 12.56
CA ARG A 164 22.18 -8.32 12.19
C ARG A 164 21.77 -9.31 13.28
N LYS A 165 22.72 -10.03 13.84
CA LYS A 165 22.48 -10.97 14.94
C LYS A 165 21.91 -10.25 16.17
N THR A 166 22.49 -9.11 16.57
CA THR A 166 22.03 -8.31 17.71
C THR A 166 20.67 -7.69 17.42
N TYR A 167 20.45 -7.16 16.22
CA TYR A 167 19.17 -6.61 15.78
C TYR A 167 18.04 -7.66 15.90
N MET A 168 18.25 -8.85 15.38
CA MET A 168 17.26 -9.95 15.48
C MET A 168 17.04 -10.41 16.93
N GLU A 169 18.05 -10.30 17.79
CA GLU A 169 17.87 -10.52 19.24
C GLU A 169 16.95 -9.44 19.85
N ARG A 170 17.09 -8.17 19.47
CA ARG A 170 16.18 -7.09 19.91
C ARG A 170 14.75 -7.32 19.42
N VAL A 171 14.56 -7.76 18.18
CA VAL A 171 13.25 -8.15 17.62
C VAL A 171 12.59 -9.25 18.48
N ARG A 172 13.34 -10.30 18.84
CA ARG A 172 12.82 -11.36 19.74
C ARG A 172 12.46 -10.86 21.13
N GLN A 173 13.28 -9.96 21.69
CA GLN A 173 13.02 -9.36 23.00
C GLN A 173 11.78 -8.47 23.00
N ILE A 174 11.57 -7.69 21.93
CA ILE A 174 10.35 -6.90 21.72
C ILE A 174 9.13 -7.84 21.64
N ALA A 175 9.19 -8.89 20.82
CA ALA A 175 8.09 -9.85 20.72
C ALA A 175 7.75 -10.55 22.04
N ALA A 176 8.75 -10.74 22.93
CA ALA A 176 8.57 -11.30 24.27
C ALA A 176 7.90 -10.35 25.26
N THR A 177 7.72 -9.06 24.94
CA THR A 177 7.00 -8.11 25.81
C THR A 177 5.49 -8.34 25.82
N GLY A 178 4.96 -9.05 24.82
CA GLY A 178 3.52 -9.23 24.61
C GLY A 178 2.87 -8.14 23.76
N ILE A 179 3.66 -7.27 23.11
CA ILE A 179 3.16 -6.29 22.15
C ILE A 179 2.51 -6.99 20.96
N ASP A 180 1.47 -6.40 20.35
CA ASP A 180 0.69 -7.02 19.29
C ASP A 180 1.35 -6.88 17.90
N GLY A 181 2.20 -5.88 17.70
CA GLY A 181 2.86 -5.67 16.42
C GLY A 181 4.21 -4.98 16.52
N ILE A 182 5.01 -5.17 15.47
CA ILE A 182 6.26 -4.45 15.21
C ILE A 182 6.12 -3.71 13.88
N TYR A 183 6.34 -2.42 13.92
CA TYR A 183 6.28 -1.50 12.80
C TYR A 183 7.69 -1.01 12.50
N VAL A 184 8.24 -1.41 11.35
CA VAL A 184 9.63 -1.17 10.97
C VAL A 184 9.67 -0.04 9.95
N ASP A 185 10.20 1.09 10.36
CA ASP A 185 10.44 2.23 9.49
C ASP A 185 11.80 2.13 8.80
N ILE A 186 11.92 2.81 7.66
CA ILE A 186 13.18 2.99 6.93
C ILE A 186 14.01 1.71 6.72
N PRO A 187 13.42 0.59 6.24
CA PRO A 187 14.20 -0.56 5.80
C PRO A 187 14.77 -0.27 4.40
N TYR A 188 15.63 0.77 4.28
CA TYR A 188 16.07 1.32 3.00
C TYR A 188 17.58 1.25 2.82
N TRP A 189 18.00 1.12 1.56
CA TRP A 189 19.35 1.48 1.19
C TRP A 189 19.48 3.00 1.20
N MET A 190 20.59 3.52 1.77
CA MET A 190 20.83 4.95 1.82
C MET A 190 21.06 5.52 0.41
N THR A 191 19.99 6.10 -0.16
CA THR A 191 20.00 6.77 -1.47
C THR A 191 19.02 7.95 -1.53
N HIS A 192 18.51 8.42 -0.39
CA HIS A 192 17.48 9.47 -0.33
C HIS A 192 17.89 10.74 0.41
N PHE A 193 19.11 10.81 0.96
CA PHE A 193 19.66 12.04 1.54
C PHE A 193 20.47 12.81 0.50
N ASP A 194 20.58 14.14 0.71
CA ASP A 194 21.33 15.02 -0.17
C ASP A 194 22.74 14.47 -0.47
N GLY A 195 23.03 14.31 -1.75
CA GLY A 195 24.29 13.75 -2.23
C GLY A 195 24.39 12.23 -2.17
N TRP A 196 23.28 11.53 -1.89
CA TRP A 196 23.19 10.07 -1.92
C TRP A 196 22.20 9.54 -2.96
N GLU A 197 21.41 10.40 -3.60
CA GLU A 197 20.22 10.05 -4.38
C GLU A 197 20.51 9.02 -5.48
N ASP A 198 21.54 9.21 -6.28
CA ASP A 198 21.87 8.32 -7.40
C ASP A 198 23.11 7.46 -7.15
N THR A 199 23.45 7.25 -5.89
CA THR A 199 24.64 6.47 -5.51
C THR A 199 24.47 4.98 -5.69
N TRP A 200 23.23 4.49 -5.70
CA TRP A 200 22.89 3.07 -5.75
C TRP A 200 23.57 2.22 -4.66
N ALA A 201 23.83 2.84 -3.50
CA ALA A 201 24.47 2.20 -2.34
C ALA A 201 23.70 0.90 -1.93
N SER A 202 24.31 -0.02 -1.18
CA SER A 202 25.58 0.15 -0.50
C SER A 202 26.71 -0.64 -1.14
N PHE A 203 27.90 -0.07 -1.09
CA PHE A 203 29.13 -0.70 -1.54
C PHE A 203 30.09 -1.02 -0.39
N ASP A 204 29.59 -1.26 0.82
CA ASP A 204 30.35 -1.84 1.93
C ASP A 204 30.82 -3.26 1.59
N ASP A 205 31.83 -3.76 2.31
CA ASP A 205 32.47 -5.03 2.01
C ASP A 205 31.52 -6.22 2.16
N TYR A 206 30.61 -6.18 3.12
CA TYR A 206 29.63 -7.25 3.35
C TYR A 206 28.61 -7.34 2.21
N THR A 207 28.06 -6.20 1.78
CA THR A 207 27.10 -6.12 0.68
C THR A 207 27.74 -6.54 -0.65
N VAL A 208 28.95 -6.06 -0.94
CA VAL A 208 29.69 -6.44 -2.17
C VAL A 208 30.01 -7.94 -2.19
N ALA A 209 30.42 -8.51 -1.04
CA ALA A 209 30.68 -9.93 -0.92
C ALA A 209 29.41 -10.77 -1.14
N ALA A 210 28.27 -10.37 -0.56
CA ALA A 210 26.99 -11.04 -0.74
C ALA A 210 26.52 -11.00 -2.21
N PHE A 211 26.63 -9.85 -2.87
CA PHE A 211 26.31 -9.73 -4.30
C PHE A 211 27.19 -10.63 -5.18
N ARG A 212 28.52 -10.63 -4.90
CA ARG A 212 29.46 -11.49 -5.63
C ARG A 212 29.14 -12.96 -5.46
N ALA A 213 28.80 -13.39 -4.26
CA ALA A 213 28.41 -14.76 -3.98
C ALA A 213 27.16 -15.20 -4.77
N LYS A 214 26.21 -14.28 -4.96
CA LYS A 214 24.94 -14.55 -5.66
C LYS A 214 25.07 -14.45 -7.19
N SER A 215 25.83 -13.46 -7.70
CA SER A 215 25.86 -13.09 -9.12
C SER A 215 27.15 -13.47 -9.85
N GLY A 216 28.23 -13.71 -9.12
CA GLY A 216 29.59 -13.85 -9.66
C GLY A 216 30.25 -12.51 -10.05
N LEU A 217 29.57 -11.37 -9.85
CA LEU A 217 30.01 -10.05 -10.26
C LEU A 217 30.59 -9.26 -9.08
N ASP A 218 31.52 -8.34 -9.36
CA ASP A 218 32.00 -7.35 -8.41
C ASP A 218 31.21 -6.04 -8.58
N ALA A 219 30.36 -5.68 -7.61
CA ALA A 219 29.52 -4.50 -7.68
C ALA A 219 30.29 -3.19 -7.90
N ARG A 220 31.55 -3.13 -7.46
CA ARG A 220 32.40 -1.92 -7.60
C ARG A 220 33.05 -1.79 -8.98
N LYS A 221 33.01 -2.86 -9.84
CA LYS A 221 33.76 -2.89 -11.10
C LYS A 221 32.91 -3.24 -12.31
N ASP A 222 31.91 -4.13 -12.14
CA ASP A 222 31.24 -4.81 -13.25
C ASP A 222 29.89 -4.15 -13.60
N LEU A 223 29.51 -3.05 -12.93
CA LEU A 223 28.24 -2.37 -13.08
C LEU A 223 28.40 -1.02 -13.77
N LYS A 224 27.43 -0.66 -14.61
CA LYS A 224 27.22 0.71 -15.09
C LYS A 224 26.08 1.32 -14.27
N LEU A 225 26.43 1.97 -13.17
CA LEU A 225 25.44 2.52 -12.24
C LEU A 225 24.47 3.48 -12.93
N GLY A 226 23.17 3.31 -12.68
CA GLY A 226 22.10 4.11 -13.28
C GLY A 226 21.74 3.73 -14.72
N ASP A 227 22.47 2.82 -15.36
CA ASP A 227 22.17 2.37 -16.72
C ASP A 227 21.30 1.11 -16.71
N PHE A 228 19.98 1.30 -16.77
CA PHE A 228 19.02 0.18 -16.84
C PHE A 228 19.09 -0.63 -18.14
N SER A 229 19.87 -0.24 -19.15
CA SER A 229 20.17 -1.06 -20.30
C SER A 229 21.25 -2.11 -20.01
N ASP A 230 22.08 -1.90 -18.97
CA ASP A 230 23.10 -2.84 -18.53
C ASP A 230 22.46 -4.01 -17.75
N PRO A 231 22.56 -5.27 -18.23
CA PRO A 231 22.00 -6.41 -17.53
C PRO A 231 22.66 -6.69 -16.18
N ASN A 232 23.91 -6.27 -15.96
CA ASN A 232 24.59 -6.40 -14.68
C ASN A 232 24.03 -5.41 -13.67
N PHE A 233 23.73 -4.18 -14.09
CA PHE A 233 23.11 -3.20 -13.23
C PHE A 233 21.69 -3.64 -12.82
N ARG A 234 20.90 -4.22 -13.71
CA ARG A 234 19.59 -4.81 -13.35
C ARG A 234 19.71 -5.89 -12.28
N LYS A 235 20.74 -6.76 -12.36
CA LYS A 235 21.01 -7.76 -11.31
C LYS A 235 21.33 -7.11 -9.96
N TRP A 236 22.02 -5.96 -9.96
CA TRP A 236 22.29 -5.20 -8.74
C TRP A 236 21.00 -4.62 -8.15
N VAL A 237 20.14 -4.03 -8.98
CA VAL A 237 18.82 -3.54 -8.57
C VAL A 237 17.98 -4.65 -7.95
N ASP A 238 17.85 -5.79 -8.63
CA ASP A 238 17.11 -6.95 -8.12
C ASP A 238 17.70 -7.50 -6.82
N PHE A 239 19.03 -7.54 -6.72
CA PHE A 239 19.71 -7.98 -5.50
C PHE A 239 19.41 -7.06 -4.32
N ARG A 240 19.41 -5.74 -4.52
CA ARG A 240 19.11 -4.76 -3.47
C ARG A 240 17.66 -4.89 -2.98
N ILE A 241 16.70 -5.00 -3.89
CA ILE A 241 15.29 -5.22 -3.55
C ILE A 241 15.11 -6.52 -2.77
N GLN A 242 15.66 -7.63 -3.29
CA GLN A 242 15.53 -8.92 -2.63
C GLN A 242 16.19 -8.95 -1.26
N SER A 243 17.33 -8.26 -1.09
CA SER A 243 18.05 -8.21 0.18
C SER A 243 17.25 -7.56 1.30
N LEU A 244 16.53 -6.48 0.99
CA LEU A 244 15.65 -5.82 1.97
C LEU A 244 14.38 -6.64 2.22
N THR A 245 13.84 -7.27 1.19
CA THR A 245 12.72 -8.20 1.35
C THR A 245 13.10 -9.38 2.27
N ASP A 246 14.28 -9.96 2.08
CA ASP A 246 14.81 -11.05 2.90
C ASP A 246 15.08 -10.58 4.35
N PHE A 247 15.57 -9.35 4.54
CA PHE A 247 15.78 -8.76 5.86
C PHE A 247 14.45 -8.59 6.62
N MET A 248 13.44 -8.07 5.95
CA MET A 248 12.10 -7.92 6.54
C MET A 248 11.45 -9.26 6.84
N GLN A 249 11.63 -10.26 5.97
CA GLN A 249 11.17 -11.63 6.23
C GLN A 249 11.87 -12.24 7.45
N GLU A 250 13.15 -11.95 7.67
CA GLU A 250 13.86 -12.41 8.86
C GLU A 250 13.36 -11.75 10.14
N ILE A 251 13.00 -10.45 10.09
CA ILE A 251 12.34 -9.77 11.21
C ILE A 251 11.02 -10.47 11.55
N ASP A 252 10.17 -10.71 10.56
CA ASP A 252 8.89 -11.41 10.73
C ASP A 252 9.09 -12.79 11.37
N HIS A 253 9.99 -13.59 10.83
CA HIS A 253 10.33 -14.91 11.34
C HIS A 253 10.82 -14.88 12.80
N ASN A 254 11.72 -13.95 13.15
CA ASN A 254 12.26 -13.82 14.50
C ASN A 254 11.18 -13.38 15.50
N ALA A 255 10.33 -12.43 15.14
CA ALA A 255 9.22 -11.99 15.97
C ALA A 255 8.23 -13.13 16.22
N LYS A 256 7.77 -13.80 15.16
CA LYS A 256 6.80 -14.92 15.22
C LYS A 256 7.36 -16.18 15.88
N SER A 257 8.68 -16.37 15.89
CA SER A 257 9.32 -17.48 16.63
C SER A 257 9.11 -17.39 18.15
N VAL A 258 8.89 -16.17 18.67
CA VAL A 258 8.65 -15.90 20.10
C VAL A 258 7.17 -15.70 20.37
N ASN A 259 6.49 -14.91 19.56
CA ASN A 259 5.04 -14.65 19.64
C ASN A 259 4.38 -14.94 18.30
N PRO A 260 3.80 -16.14 18.07
CA PRO A 260 3.18 -16.48 16.80
C PRO A 260 1.99 -15.62 16.38
N LYS A 261 1.48 -14.76 17.27
CA LYS A 261 0.34 -13.87 17.01
C LYS A 261 0.79 -12.43 16.70
N ILE A 262 2.05 -12.12 16.86
CA ILE A 262 2.56 -10.79 16.57
C ILE A 262 2.47 -10.52 15.08
N VAL A 263 2.14 -9.30 14.71
CA VAL A 263 2.11 -8.86 13.32
C VAL A 263 3.31 -7.97 13.02
N THR A 264 3.74 -7.97 11.76
CA THR A 264 4.88 -7.18 11.30
C THR A 264 4.49 -6.33 10.10
N PHE A 265 4.89 -5.07 10.15
CA PHE A 265 4.65 -4.07 9.11
C PHE A 265 5.95 -3.37 8.75
N ALA A 266 6.06 -2.94 7.49
CA ALA A 266 7.06 -1.95 7.10
C ALA A 266 6.39 -0.60 6.87
N GLU A 267 7.06 0.48 7.26
CA GLU A 267 6.78 1.80 6.71
C GLU A 267 7.49 1.95 5.38
N ILE A 268 6.75 2.42 4.38
CA ILE A 268 7.32 2.64 3.04
C ILE A 268 6.77 3.94 2.48
N TYR A 269 7.64 4.95 2.32
CA TYR A 269 7.28 6.22 1.70
C TYR A 269 7.24 6.18 0.17
N PRO A 270 8.11 5.41 -0.53
CA PRO A 270 7.97 5.30 -1.98
C PRO A 270 6.64 4.65 -2.36
N GLY A 271 6.02 5.20 -3.40
CA GLY A 271 4.77 4.67 -3.94
C GLY A 271 4.96 3.51 -4.92
N ILE A 272 4.29 3.63 -6.04
CA ILE A 272 4.38 2.67 -7.15
C ILE A 272 5.52 2.99 -8.13
N GLU A 273 6.20 4.11 -7.96
CA GLU A 273 7.25 4.68 -8.80
C GLU A 273 8.60 3.99 -8.60
N GLN A 274 9.56 4.35 -9.45
CA GLN A 274 10.92 3.82 -9.40
C GLN A 274 11.69 4.24 -8.14
N GLU A 275 11.24 5.25 -7.42
CA GLU A 275 11.85 5.65 -6.13
C GLU A 275 11.96 4.45 -5.19
N ALA A 276 10.95 3.58 -5.14
CA ALA A 276 10.98 2.32 -4.41
C ALA A 276 12.17 1.43 -4.83
N VAL A 277 12.56 1.49 -6.10
CA VAL A 277 13.70 0.74 -6.64
C VAL A 277 15.03 1.37 -6.18
N ARG A 278 15.12 2.69 -6.14
CA ARG A 278 16.33 3.39 -5.68
C ARG A 278 16.63 3.09 -4.21
N VAL A 279 15.64 3.19 -3.35
CA VAL A 279 15.80 2.84 -1.92
C VAL A 279 15.77 1.33 -1.67
N GLY A 280 15.32 0.54 -2.65
CA GLY A 280 15.27 -0.92 -2.57
C GLY A 280 14.10 -1.51 -1.78
N ALA A 281 13.18 -0.66 -1.28
CA ALA A 281 11.98 -1.09 -0.58
C ALA A 281 10.82 -1.21 -1.57
N ASP A 282 10.70 -2.34 -2.23
CA ASP A 282 9.61 -2.61 -3.17
C ASP A 282 8.34 -3.05 -2.43
N VAL A 283 7.34 -2.16 -2.39
CA VAL A 283 6.03 -2.39 -1.76
C VAL A 283 5.42 -3.73 -2.22
N TYR A 284 5.46 -4.02 -3.53
CA TYR A 284 4.91 -5.25 -4.07
C TYR A 284 5.57 -6.49 -3.47
N GLN A 285 6.91 -6.50 -3.34
CA GLN A 285 7.64 -7.62 -2.75
C GLN A 285 7.45 -7.70 -1.24
N MET A 286 7.44 -6.56 -0.55
CA MET A 286 7.29 -6.50 0.91
C MET A 286 5.96 -7.09 1.38
N TYR A 287 4.86 -6.87 0.66
CA TYR A 287 3.57 -7.51 0.97
C TYR A 287 3.61 -9.04 0.93
N ALA A 288 4.53 -9.64 0.18
CA ALA A 288 4.65 -11.10 0.14
C ALA A 288 5.15 -11.70 1.46
N VAL A 289 5.91 -10.96 2.25
CA VAL A 289 6.64 -11.45 3.44
C VAL A 289 6.16 -10.85 4.77
N LEU A 290 5.34 -9.79 4.75
CA LEU A 290 4.84 -9.10 5.93
C LEU A 290 3.32 -9.24 6.07
N ASP A 291 2.77 -8.93 7.25
CA ASP A 291 1.34 -8.96 7.51
C ASP A 291 0.60 -7.76 6.92
N GLY A 292 1.30 -6.66 6.67
CA GLY A 292 0.80 -5.47 6.01
C GLY A 292 1.89 -4.44 5.75
N ILE A 293 1.50 -3.34 5.13
CA ILE A 293 2.37 -2.18 4.91
C ILE A 293 1.67 -0.93 5.44
N ALA A 294 2.43 -0.08 6.09
CA ALA A 294 2.08 1.29 6.41
C ALA A 294 2.70 2.20 5.34
N HIS A 295 1.85 2.83 4.55
CA HIS A 295 2.32 3.69 3.47
C HIS A 295 2.38 5.13 3.95
N GLU A 296 3.58 5.68 4.07
CA GLU A 296 3.77 7.12 4.17
C GLU A 296 3.67 7.70 2.75
N TYR A 297 2.44 7.76 2.24
CA TYR A 297 2.19 8.00 0.84
C TYR A 297 1.55 9.36 0.59
N SER A 298 2.19 10.17 -0.24
CA SER A 298 1.72 11.49 -0.59
C SER A 298 2.14 11.88 -2.01
N PHE A 299 1.47 12.89 -2.57
CA PHE A 299 1.74 13.50 -3.85
C PHE A 299 1.79 15.01 -3.74
N GLY A 300 2.40 15.67 -4.73
CA GLY A 300 2.43 17.10 -4.88
C GLY A 300 3.68 17.77 -4.29
N GLU A 301 3.75 19.09 -4.40
CA GLU A 301 4.85 19.87 -3.88
C GLU A 301 4.95 19.74 -2.35
N GLY A 302 6.10 19.35 -1.86
CA GLY A 302 6.38 19.15 -0.45
C GLY A 302 5.81 17.88 0.17
N GLY A 303 5.17 16.99 -0.62
CA GLY A 303 4.72 15.68 -0.13
C GLY A 303 3.54 15.71 0.85
N HIS A 304 2.71 16.75 0.83
CA HIS A 304 1.65 16.96 1.82
C HIS A 304 0.24 16.80 1.22
N MET A 305 -0.30 15.58 1.25
CA MET A 305 -1.65 15.30 0.76
C MET A 305 -2.74 16.10 1.48
N ALA A 306 -2.58 16.34 2.78
CA ALA A 306 -3.59 17.05 3.57
C ALA A 306 -3.92 18.45 3.02
N SER A 307 -2.95 19.14 2.45
CA SER A 307 -3.10 20.45 1.83
C SER A 307 -3.29 20.41 0.30
N ALA A 308 -3.34 19.23 -0.30
CA ALA A 308 -3.53 19.09 -1.74
C ALA A 308 -4.88 19.67 -2.21
N ARG A 309 -4.84 20.54 -3.19
CA ARG A 309 -5.99 21.27 -3.72
C ARG A 309 -6.28 20.95 -5.18
N ASP A 310 -5.31 20.33 -5.87
CA ASP A 310 -5.48 19.92 -7.26
C ASP A 310 -6.22 18.56 -7.32
N PRO A 311 -7.33 18.45 -8.06
CA PRO A 311 -8.02 17.17 -8.25
C PRO A 311 -7.12 16.08 -8.83
N LEU A 312 -6.19 16.39 -9.73
CA LEU A 312 -5.27 15.39 -10.30
C LEU A 312 -4.46 14.70 -9.20
N ILE A 313 -3.92 15.45 -8.23
CA ILE A 313 -3.15 14.91 -7.12
C ILE A 313 -3.98 13.90 -6.32
N TRP A 314 -5.25 14.21 -6.03
CA TRP A 314 -6.15 13.28 -5.33
C TRP A 314 -6.45 12.03 -6.16
N PHE A 315 -6.55 12.16 -7.48
CA PHE A 315 -6.75 11.02 -8.36
C PHE A 315 -5.49 10.14 -8.46
N GLU A 316 -4.29 10.71 -8.52
CA GLU A 316 -3.03 9.95 -8.46
C GLU A 316 -2.86 9.23 -7.11
N TYR A 317 -3.28 9.87 -6.04
CA TYR A 317 -3.36 9.25 -4.71
C TYR A 317 -4.30 8.04 -4.69
N GLN A 318 -5.47 8.13 -5.35
CA GLN A 318 -6.38 7.00 -5.53
C GLN A 318 -5.75 5.86 -6.37
N VAL A 319 -4.99 6.19 -7.40
CA VAL A 319 -4.25 5.19 -8.20
C VAL A 319 -3.25 4.43 -7.33
N GLY A 320 -2.51 5.12 -6.47
CA GLY A 320 -1.58 4.49 -5.52
C GLY A 320 -2.29 3.54 -4.57
N MET A 321 -3.35 3.99 -3.92
CA MET A 321 -4.12 3.15 -2.98
C MET A 321 -4.75 1.92 -3.66
N ALA A 322 -5.28 2.06 -4.87
CA ALA A 322 -5.80 0.93 -5.65
C ALA A 322 -4.70 -0.11 -5.94
N SER A 323 -3.49 0.37 -6.25
CA SER A 323 -2.32 -0.49 -6.47
C SER A 323 -1.89 -1.19 -5.19
N PHE A 324 -1.77 -0.48 -4.08
CA PHE A 324 -1.37 -1.06 -2.79
C PHE A 324 -2.33 -2.13 -2.31
N ARG A 325 -3.63 -1.90 -2.44
CA ARG A 325 -4.65 -2.92 -2.10
C ARG A 325 -4.54 -4.18 -2.96
N ALA A 326 -4.23 -4.02 -4.24
CA ALA A 326 -3.97 -5.16 -5.13
C ALA A 326 -2.69 -5.91 -4.72
N PHE A 327 -1.64 -5.19 -4.31
CA PHE A 327 -0.40 -5.81 -3.82
C PHE A 327 -0.59 -6.53 -2.50
N ALA A 328 -1.48 -6.02 -1.66
CA ALA A 328 -1.80 -6.55 -0.34
C ALA A 328 -2.57 -7.89 -0.38
N GLU A 329 -3.34 -8.16 -1.43
CA GLU A 329 -4.13 -9.41 -1.58
C GLU A 329 -5.02 -9.71 -0.34
N GLY A 330 -5.66 -8.66 0.19
CA GLY A 330 -6.54 -8.74 1.37
C GLY A 330 -5.85 -8.56 2.71
N LYS A 331 -4.54 -8.36 2.76
CA LYS A 331 -3.82 -7.89 3.97
C LYS A 331 -4.14 -6.41 4.25
N ALA A 332 -3.80 -5.98 5.45
CA ALA A 332 -3.96 -4.58 5.86
C ALA A 332 -3.20 -3.61 4.95
N THR A 333 -3.84 -2.49 4.62
CA THR A 333 -3.26 -1.38 3.85
C THR A 333 -3.46 -0.12 4.66
N TRP A 334 -2.48 0.21 5.48
CA TRP A 334 -2.52 1.39 6.33
C TRP A 334 -1.94 2.58 5.56
N ILE A 335 -2.68 3.67 5.51
CA ILE A 335 -2.18 4.89 4.87
C ILE A 335 -1.82 5.88 5.97
N LEU A 336 -0.52 6.05 6.18
CA LEU A 336 0.02 7.10 7.01
C LEU A 336 0.17 8.35 6.16
N ASN A 337 -0.58 9.37 6.52
CA ASN A 337 -0.36 10.69 5.94
C ASN A 337 -0.51 11.73 7.04
N TYR A 338 0.22 12.83 6.92
CA TYR A 338 0.13 13.90 7.90
C TYR A 338 -1.16 14.68 7.68
N SER A 339 -2.03 14.68 8.69
CA SER A 339 -3.33 15.34 8.65
C SER A 339 -3.23 16.87 8.56
N TRP A 340 -2.07 17.41 8.90
CA TRP A 340 -1.79 18.83 8.80
C TRP A 340 -0.29 19.09 8.65
N ASP A 341 0.07 19.81 7.61
CA ASP A 341 1.44 20.07 7.19
C ASP A 341 2.04 21.38 7.73
N GLY A 342 1.30 22.10 8.57
CA GLY A 342 1.75 23.39 9.10
C GLY A 342 1.43 24.58 8.21
N ASP A 343 0.81 24.40 7.03
CA ASP A 343 0.34 25.52 6.21
C ASP A 343 -0.78 26.29 6.93
N LYS A 344 -0.46 27.50 7.37
CA LYS A 344 -1.40 28.37 8.10
C LYS A 344 -2.66 28.76 7.31
N LYS A 345 -2.67 28.51 6.00
CA LYS A 345 -3.81 28.79 5.11
C LYS A 345 -4.76 27.60 4.97
N VAL A 346 -4.37 26.42 5.48
CA VAL A 346 -5.16 25.20 5.40
C VAL A 346 -5.93 25.04 6.71
N ASP A 347 -7.24 24.83 6.60
CA ASP A 347 -8.08 24.43 7.73
C ASP A 347 -7.75 22.99 8.13
N PRO A 348 -7.25 22.71 9.33
CA PRO A 348 -6.83 21.37 9.74
C PRO A 348 -8.01 20.37 9.79
N GLY A 349 -9.23 20.85 10.10
CA GLY A 349 -10.41 20.00 10.08
C GLY A 349 -10.78 19.57 8.66
N GLN A 350 -10.71 20.47 7.68
CA GLN A 350 -10.94 20.13 6.27
C GLN A 350 -9.87 19.17 5.74
N SER A 351 -8.63 19.36 6.13
CA SER A 351 -7.50 18.50 5.71
C SER A 351 -7.68 17.07 6.17
N ILE A 352 -7.93 16.85 7.45
CA ILE A 352 -8.14 15.50 8.01
C ILE A 352 -9.41 14.84 7.47
N GLU A 353 -10.48 15.60 7.24
CA GLU A 353 -11.70 15.07 6.61
C GLU A 353 -11.46 14.62 5.16
N ASN A 354 -10.68 15.37 4.38
CA ASN A 354 -10.36 15.01 3.00
C ASN A 354 -9.50 13.75 2.93
N LEU A 355 -8.50 13.61 3.80
CA LEU A 355 -7.69 12.39 3.91
C LEU A 355 -8.55 11.18 4.28
N ALA A 356 -9.28 11.26 5.39
CA ALA A 356 -10.11 10.16 5.86
C ALA A 356 -11.16 9.75 4.80
N MET A 357 -11.84 10.71 4.19
CA MET A 357 -12.79 10.44 3.11
C MET A 357 -12.11 9.73 1.94
N SER A 358 -10.97 10.25 1.48
CA SER A 358 -10.25 9.70 0.32
C SER A 358 -9.80 8.25 0.55
N GLU A 359 -9.23 7.97 1.73
CA GLU A 359 -8.71 6.66 2.11
C GLU A 359 -9.83 5.64 2.34
N LEU A 360 -10.87 6.02 3.07
CA LEU A 360 -12.03 5.14 3.32
C LEU A 360 -12.76 4.77 2.01
N MET A 361 -12.96 5.73 1.09
CA MET A 361 -13.64 5.45 -0.19
C MET A 361 -12.75 4.60 -1.11
N ALA A 362 -11.44 4.57 -0.91
CA ALA A 362 -10.52 3.64 -1.56
C ALA A 362 -10.47 2.27 -0.85
N GLY A 363 -11.05 2.13 0.34
CA GLY A 363 -11.02 0.92 1.16
C GLY A 363 -9.70 0.69 1.89
N ALA A 364 -8.95 1.74 2.16
CA ALA A 364 -7.73 1.74 2.96
C ALA A 364 -8.02 2.13 4.42
N ASN A 365 -7.12 1.77 5.33
CA ASN A 365 -7.24 2.13 6.74
C ASN A 365 -6.66 3.51 7.00
N PHE A 366 -7.44 4.35 7.68
CA PHE A 366 -7.05 5.70 8.01
C PHE A 366 -6.15 5.75 9.25
N TRP A 367 -5.01 6.42 9.10
CA TRP A 367 -4.05 6.69 10.16
C TRP A 367 -3.85 8.19 10.33
N ASP A 368 -4.16 8.73 11.49
CA ASP A 368 -3.96 10.13 11.79
C ASP A 368 -2.61 10.39 12.46
N ALA A 369 -1.72 11.05 11.75
CA ALA A 369 -0.47 11.56 12.27
C ALA A 369 -0.43 13.09 12.22
N LYS A 370 0.22 13.71 13.19
CA LYS A 370 0.44 15.16 13.27
C LYS A 370 1.88 15.50 12.91
N GLY A 371 2.18 15.78 11.64
CA GLY A 371 3.53 16.15 11.23
C GLY A 371 4.56 15.22 11.84
N HIS A 372 5.63 15.75 12.42
CA HIS A 372 6.69 14.94 13.04
C HIS A 372 6.49 14.71 14.55
N VAL A 373 5.34 15.05 15.09
CA VAL A 373 5.01 14.82 16.50
C VAL A 373 3.94 13.76 16.57
N MET A 374 4.26 12.61 17.08
CA MET A 374 3.39 11.44 17.23
C MET A 374 2.25 11.68 18.24
N SER A 375 1.43 12.69 18.00
CA SER A 375 0.39 13.08 18.95
C SER A 375 -0.99 13.34 18.33
N GLY A 376 -1.17 12.99 17.07
CA GLY A 376 -2.42 13.17 16.34
C GLY A 376 -2.62 14.57 15.77
N SER A 377 -3.76 14.80 15.13
CA SER A 377 -4.06 16.02 14.37
C SER A 377 -4.09 17.30 15.21
N ASN A 378 -3.96 18.42 14.52
CA ASN A 378 -4.14 19.76 15.13
C ASN A 378 -5.62 20.11 15.38
N ASP A 379 -6.54 19.26 14.95
CA ASP A 379 -7.98 19.36 15.24
C ASP A 379 -8.48 18.06 15.91
N PRO A 380 -8.21 17.87 17.22
CA PRO A 380 -8.66 16.70 17.95
C PRO A 380 -10.18 16.46 17.92
N PRO A 381 -11.07 17.47 17.98
CA PRO A 381 -12.51 17.23 17.87
C PRO A 381 -12.93 16.61 16.54
N THR A 382 -12.38 17.08 15.41
CA THR A 382 -12.65 16.50 14.10
C THR A 382 -12.10 15.06 13.99
N ARG A 383 -10.89 14.81 14.50
CA ARG A 383 -10.33 13.46 14.58
C ARG A 383 -11.22 12.49 15.37
N GLN A 384 -11.65 12.88 16.57
CA GLN A 384 -12.53 12.07 17.41
C GLN A 384 -13.83 11.74 16.67
N ARG A 385 -14.45 12.73 16.03
CA ARG A 385 -15.67 12.55 15.24
C ARG A 385 -15.47 11.56 14.10
N ILE A 386 -14.35 11.65 13.37
CA ILE A 386 -14.02 10.72 12.29
C ILE A 386 -13.84 9.30 12.83
N PHE A 387 -13.04 9.11 13.88
CA PHE A 387 -12.75 7.78 14.41
C PHE A 387 -14.00 7.11 15.02
N HIS A 388 -14.84 7.85 15.72
CA HIS A 388 -16.10 7.30 16.23
C HIS A 388 -17.05 6.91 15.10
N TRP A 389 -17.19 7.76 14.08
CA TRP A 389 -18.02 7.45 12.92
C TRP A 389 -17.50 6.23 12.14
N ILE A 390 -16.18 6.09 11.96
CA ILE A 390 -15.60 4.89 11.36
C ILE A 390 -15.90 3.65 12.21
N ALA A 391 -15.80 3.74 13.54
CA ALA A 391 -16.10 2.62 14.44
C ALA A 391 -17.53 2.11 14.30
N GLU A 392 -18.50 3.02 14.11
CA GLU A 392 -19.92 2.70 13.91
C GLU A 392 -20.18 2.03 12.54
N HIS A 393 -19.32 2.30 11.54
CA HIS A 393 -19.50 1.84 10.17
C HIS A 393 -18.33 0.97 9.65
N GLN A 394 -17.48 0.46 10.54
CA GLN A 394 -16.25 -0.26 10.15
C GLN A 394 -16.48 -1.47 9.24
N ASP A 395 -17.61 -2.17 9.39
CA ASP A 395 -17.96 -3.31 8.54
C ASP A 395 -18.26 -2.90 7.08
N THR A 396 -18.64 -1.65 6.84
CA THR A 396 -18.83 -1.12 5.50
C THR A 396 -17.49 -0.82 4.82
N PHE A 397 -16.52 -0.29 5.57
CA PHE A 397 -15.25 0.18 5.00
C PHE A 397 -14.14 -0.87 5.03
N TYR A 398 -14.10 -1.72 6.06
CA TYR A 398 -12.96 -2.59 6.33
C TYR A 398 -13.23 -4.08 6.11
N SER A 399 -14.49 -4.47 5.84
CA SER A 399 -14.75 -5.82 5.33
C SER A 399 -14.15 -6.02 3.94
N PRO A 400 -13.86 -7.26 3.52
CA PRO A 400 -13.33 -7.53 2.19
C PRO A 400 -14.20 -6.93 1.07
N HIS A 401 -13.57 -6.22 0.15
CA HIS A 401 -14.20 -5.69 -1.06
C HIS A 401 -13.90 -6.64 -2.22
N HIS A 402 -14.95 -7.22 -2.80
CA HIS A 402 -14.84 -8.16 -3.92
C HIS A 402 -15.25 -7.45 -5.22
N PRO A 403 -14.34 -7.29 -6.20
CA PRO A 403 -14.69 -6.78 -7.52
C PRO A 403 -15.75 -7.70 -8.19
N MET A 404 -16.71 -7.12 -8.88
CA MET A 404 -17.84 -7.87 -9.48
C MET A 404 -17.58 -8.15 -10.97
N HIS A 405 -17.43 -7.10 -11.78
CA HIS A 405 -17.18 -7.19 -13.22
C HIS A 405 -16.09 -6.22 -13.66
N PRO A 406 -14.86 -6.34 -13.11
CA PRO A 406 -13.83 -5.34 -13.30
C PRO A 406 -13.17 -5.44 -14.68
N ILE A 407 -12.73 -4.29 -15.19
CA ILE A 407 -11.69 -4.19 -16.21
C ILE A 407 -10.35 -4.33 -15.49
N GLY A 408 -9.53 -5.30 -15.90
CA GLY A 408 -8.21 -5.50 -15.32
C GLY A 408 -7.19 -4.54 -15.90
N ILE A 409 -6.32 -3.99 -15.03
CA ILE A 409 -5.14 -3.22 -15.43
C ILE A 409 -3.92 -3.90 -14.85
N TYR A 410 -3.01 -4.33 -15.72
CA TYR A 410 -1.83 -5.10 -15.31
C TYR A 410 -0.73 -4.18 -14.79
N PHE A 411 -0.32 -4.38 -13.55
CA PHE A 411 0.88 -3.78 -12.97
C PHE A 411 2.05 -4.75 -13.12
N SER A 412 3.06 -4.37 -13.91
CA SER A 412 4.29 -5.14 -14.11
C SER A 412 5.42 -4.60 -13.24
N PRO A 413 5.77 -5.26 -12.12
CA PRO A 413 6.87 -4.82 -11.25
C PRO A 413 8.20 -4.72 -12.00
N SER A 414 8.53 -5.71 -12.83
CA SER A 414 9.78 -5.72 -13.59
C SER A 414 9.83 -4.61 -14.65
N THR A 415 8.70 -4.29 -15.31
CA THR A 415 8.66 -3.16 -16.23
C THR A 415 8.81 -1.84 -15.46
N ARG A 416 8.13 -1.67 -14.32
CA ARG A 416 8.29 -0.52 -13.44
C ARG A 416 9.75 -0.35 -13.02
N ASN A 417 10.42 -1.43 -12.64
CA ASN A 417 11.79 -1.37 -12.14
C ASN A 417 12.79 -0.87 -13.19
N TYR A 418 12.59 -1.21 -14.46
CA TYR A 418 13.58 -0.92 -15.51
C TYR A 418 13.14 0.11 -16.53
N PHE A 419 11.83 0.40 -16.62
CA PHE A 419 11.22 1.27 -17.64
C PHE A 419 10.15 2.18 -17.04
N GLU A 420 10.42 2.76 -15.88
CA GLU A 420 9.43 3.57 -15.13
C GLU A 420 8.86 4.72 -15.96
N LYS A 421 9.75 5.48 -16.64
CA LYS A 421 9.36 6.67 -17.43
C LYS A 421 8.37 6.38 -18.55
N GLU A 422 8.32 5.15 -19.02
CA GLU A 422 7.37 4.69 -20.02
C GLU A 422 6.14 4.07 -19.36
N PHE A 423 6.34 3.23 -18.35
CA PHE A 423 5.30 2.42 -17.72
C PHE A 423 4.36 3.24 -16.84
N ILE A 424 4.88 4.04 -15.91
CA ILE A 424 4.05 4.73 -14.91
C ILE A 424 3.07 5.71 -15.54
N PRO A 425 3.44 6.58 -16.51
CA PRO A 425 2.47 7.47 -17.17
C PRO A 425 1.39 6.71 -17.93
N SER A 426 1.72 5.59 -18.58
CA SER A 426 0.74 4.74 -19.26
C SER A 426 -0.22 4.08 -18.28
N TYR A 427 0.32 3.48 -17.22
CA TYR A 427 -0.44 2.81 -16.17
C TYR A 427 -1.40 3.78 -15.44
N ARG A 428 -0.89 4.92 -14.98
CA ARG A 428 -1.71 5.96 -14.35
C ARG A 428 -2.78 6.48 -15.28
N GLY A 429 -2.42 6.81 -16.51
CA GLY A 429 -3.36 7.36 -17.48
C GLY A 429 -4.52 6.42 -17.78
N ILE A 430 -4.29 5.11 -17.86
CA ILE A 430 -5.37 4.13 -18.02
C ILE A 430 -6.27 4.08 -16.78
N LEU A 431 -5.69 4.03 -15.58
CA LEU A 431 -6.47 4.02 -14.34
C LEU A 431 -7.30 5.30 -14.19
N LEU A 432 -6.69 6.46 -14.42
CA LEU A 432 -7.41 7.76 -14.43
C LEU A 432 -8.53 7.80 -15.45
N LEU A 433 -8.31 7.23 -16.63
CA LEU A 433 -9.35 7.14 -17.67
C LEU A 433 -10.55 6.32 -17.19
N LEU A 434 -10.31 5.17 -16.53
CA LEU A 434 -11.39 4.34 -15.98
C LEU A 434 -12.07 5.02 -14.79
N MET A 435 -11.33 5.59 -13.85
CA MET A 435 -11.85 6.30 -12.68
C MET A 435 -12.76 7.47 -13.08
N ARG A 436 -12.32 8.33 -14.00
CA ARG A 436 -13.08 9.50 -14.44
C ARG A 436 -14.30 9.16 -15.30
N ASN A 437 -14.37 7.92 -15.82
CA ASN A 437 -15.53 7.40 -16.54
C ASN A 437 -16.32 6.38 -15.72
N HIS A 438 -16.07 6.32 -14.41
CA HIS A 438 -16.80 5.51 -13.43
C HIS A 438 -16.91 4.03 -13.83
N ARG A 439 -15.86 3.50 -14.48
CA ARG A 439 -15.77 2.08 -14.84
C ARG A 439 -15.25 1.29 -13.66
N GLU A 440 -15.85 0.13 -13.43
CA GLU A 440 -15.31 -0.82 -12.46
C GLU A 440 -13.95 -1.33 -12.94
N TYR A 441 -12.96 -1.27 -12.07
CA TYR A 441 -11.59 -1.68 -12.40
C TYR A 441 -10.95 -2.50 -11.28
N GLN A 442 -9.93 -3.28 -11.65
CA GLN A 442 -9.09 -4.03 -10.71
C GLN A 442 -7.64 -3.98 -11.19
N VAL A 443 -6.73 -3.62 -10.30
CA VAL A 443 -5.30 -3.80 -10.56
C VAL A 443 -4.97 -5.28 -10.48
N VAL A 444 -4.32 -5.80 -11.54
CA VAL A 444 -3.89 -7.20 -11.67
C VAL A 444 -2.37 -7.24 -11.62
N THR A 445 -1.83 -8.13 -10.82
CA THR A 445 -0.38 -8.29 -10.60
C THR A 445 0.06 -9.67 -11.09
N PRO A 446 1.36 -9.98 -11.19
CA PRO A 446 1.83 -11.33 -11.48
C PRO A 446 1.22 -12.40 -10.56
N ARG A 447 1.00 -12.09 -9.27
CA ARG A 447 0.42 -13.04 -8.31
C ARG A 447 -1.07 -13.29 -8.55
N SER A 448 -1.83 -12.28 -8.98
CA SER A 448 -3.27 -12.38 -9.21
C SER A 448 -3.68 -12.68 -10.67
N LEU A 449 -2.74 -12.66 -11.62
CA LEU A 449 -3.01 -12.79 -13.06
C LEU A 449 -3.76 -14.10 -13.41
N SER A 450 -3.34 -15.23 -12.85
CA SER A 450 -3.96 -16.53 -13.14
C SER A 450 -5.37 -16.69 -12.54
N THR A 451 -5.70 -15.89 -11.55
CA THR A 451 -7.01 -15.92 -10.86
C THR A 451 -7.96 -14.80 -11.30
N PHE A 452 -7.47 -13.86 -12.11
CA PHE A 452 -8.30 -12.76 -12.62
C PHE A 452 -9.47 -13.28 -13.45
N ARG A 453 -10.68 -12.71 -13.26
CA ARG A 453 -11.94 -13.17 -13.87
C ARG A 453 -12.69 -12.11 -14.68
N GLY A 454 -12.18 -10.88 -14.77
CA GLY A 454 -12.75 -9.88 -15.66
C GLY A 454 -12.63 -10.28 -17.13
N GLU A 455 -13.43 -9.70 -18.00
CA GLU A 455 -13.47 -10.03 -19.44
C GLU A 455 -12.38 -9.32 -20.25
N THR A 456 -11.88 -8.21 -19.75
CA THR A 456 -10.84 -7.40 -20.39
C THR A 456 -9.68 -7.16 -19.43
N LEU A 457 -8.48 -7.40 -19.92
CA LEU A 457 -7.22 -7.11 -19.24
C LEU A 457 -6.37 -6.17 -20.08
N ILE A 458 -6.01 -5.01 -19.55
CA ILE A 458 -5.17 -4.00 -20.21
C ILE A 458 -3.73 -4.15 -19.71
N LEU A 459 -2.77 -4.21 -20.62
CA LEU A 459 -1.35 -4.19 -20.35
C LEU A 459 -0.77 -2.83 -20.80
N PRO A 460 -0.63 -1.86 -19.87
CA PRO A 460 -0.11 -0.53 -20.20
C PRO A 460 1.42 -0.58 -20.32
N GLU A 461 1.96 -0.32 -21.51
CA GLU A 461 3.41 -0.21 -21.79
C GLU A 461 4.27 -1.33 -21.17
N VAL A 462 3.76 -2.57 -21.12
CA VAL A 462 4.44 -3.69 -20.49
C VAL A 462 5.58 -4.19 -21.36
N ARG A 463 6.83 -4.05 -20.88
CA ARG A 463 8.07 -4.38 -21.59
C ARG A 463 8.78 -5.63 -21.10
N VAL A 464 8.45 -6.06 -19.88
CA VAL A 464 9.05 -7.25 -19.25
C VAL A 464 7.96 -8.15 -18.71
N LEU A 465 7.97 -9.41 -19.12
CA LEU A 465 7.09 -10.47 -18.64
C LEU A 465 7.88 -11.77 -18.51
N GLY A 466 7.70 -12.48 -17.41
CA GLY A 466 8.20 -13.83 -17.21
C GLY A 466 7.43 -14.87 -18.02
N ASP A 467 7.94 -16.09 -18.08
CA ASP A 467 7.32 -17.18 -18.85
C ASP A 467 5.98 -17.62 -18.24
N ASP A 468 5.85 -17.58 -16.91
CA ASP A 468 4.59 -17.89 -16.22
C ASP A 468 3.50 -16.85 -16.54
N GLU A 469 3.87 -15.55 -16.56
CA GLU A 469 2.98 -14.46 -16.93
C GLU A 469 2.50 -14.60 -18.39
N LYS A 470 3.43 -14.88 -19.32
CA LYS A 470 3.08 -15.13 -20.74
C LYS A 470 2.17 -16.34 -20.90
N SER A 471 2.38 -17.38 -20.11
CA SER A 471 1.56 -18.59 -20.11
C SER A 471 0.17 -18.30 -19.58
N ALA A 472 0.05 -17.52 -18.49
CA ALA A 472 -1.22 -17.10 -17.93
C ALA A 472 -2.01 -16.20 -18.91
N LEU A 473 -1.35 -15.27 -19.61
CA LEU A 473 -1.98 -14.43 -20.63
C LEU A 473 -2.50 -15.26 -21.82
N LYS A 474 -1.75 -16.26 -22.28
CA LYS A 474 -2.21 -17.18 -23.33
C LYS A 474 -3.45 -17.97 -22.89
N ALA A 475 -3.44 -18.47 -21.67
CA ALA A 475 -4.58 -19.18 -21.09
C ALA A 475 -5.81 -18.25 -20.97
N TYR A 476 -5.63 -17.01 -20.52
CA TYR A 476 -6.69 -16.01 -20.41
C TYR A 476 -7.35 -15.70 -21.78
N VAL A 477 -6.56 -15.49 -22.83
CA VAL A 477 -7.06 -15.28 -24.20
C VAL A 477 -7.76 -16.51 -24.74
N SER A 478 -7.26 -17.73 -24.45
CA SER A 478 -7.87 -18.99 -24.93
C SER A 478 -9.25 -19.25 -24.33
N GLN A 479 -9.56 -18.65 -23.18
CA GLN A 479 -10.90 -18.68 -22.56
C GLN A 479 -11.91 -17.71 -23.20
N GLY A 480 -11.51 -16.97 -24.22
CA GLY A 480 -12.36 -16.00 -24.93
C GLY A 480 -12.27 -14.58 -24.39
N ASN A 481 -11.45 -14.35 -23.38
CA ASN A 481 -11.25 -13.03 -22.77
C ASN A 481 -10.38 -12.13 -23.64
N THR A 482 -10.52 -10.82 -23.47
CA THR A 482 -9.82 -9.81 -24.28
C THR A 482 -8.58 -9.29 -23.56
N VAL A 483 -7.44 -9.28 -24.24
CA VAL A 483 -6.23 -8.58 -23.83
C VAL A 483 -6.05 -7.33 -24.68
N VAL A 484 -5.83 -6.19 -24.02
CA VAL A 484 -5.56 -4.90 -24.68
C VAL A 484 -4.10 -4.54 -24.40
N LEU A 485 -3.29 -4.53 -25.45
CA LEU A 485 -1.89 -4.12 -25.40
C LEU A 485 -1.81 -2.63 -25.75
N ASN A 486 -1.34 -1.86 -24.78
CA ASN A 486 -1.27 -0.42 -24.85
C ASN A 486 0.20 0.01 -24.87
N GLY A 487 0.70 0.50 -26.02
CA GLY A 487 2.11 0.80 -26.24
C GLY A 487 2.95 -0.44 -26.57
N ALA A 488 3.90 -0.78 -25.71
CA ALA A 488 4.79 -1.94 -25.89
C ALA A 488 4.06 -3.29 -25.79
N ASP A 489 4.59 -4.30 -26.43
CA ASP A 489 4.10 -5.68 -26.43
C ASP A 489 5.21 -6.68 -26.10
N ALA A 490 5.29 -7.08 -24.84
CA ALA A 490 6.16 -8.17 -24.38
C ALA A 490 5.40 -9.50 -24.20
N SER A 491 4.09 -9.54 -24.53
CA SER A 491 3.21 -10.67 -24.21
C SER A 491 3.53 -11.93 -25.01
N GLY A 492 4.05 -11.77 -26.22
CA GLY A 492 4.24 -12.87 -27.16
C GLY A 492 2.92 -13.50 -27.64
N LEU A 493 1.81 -12.76 -27.51
CA LEU A 493 0.51 -13.18 -28.04
C LEU A 493 0.48 -12.97 -29.55
N GLY A 494 0.01 -13.99 -30.26
CA GLY A 494 -0.23 -13.91 -31.70
C GLY A 494 -1.43 -13.02 -32.04
N ASP A 495 -1.70 -12.87 -33.35
CA ASP A 495 -2.89 -12.18 -33.81
C ASP A 495 -4.14 -12.99 -33.50
N SER A 496 -5.09 -12.34 -32.82
CA SER A 496 -6.36 -12.91 -32.40
C SER A 496 -7.40 -11.80 -32.29
N PRO A 497 -8.69 -12.07 -32.58
CA PRO A 497 -9.75 -11.10 -32.36
C PRO A 497 -9.85 -10.61 -30.91
N ASN A 498 -9.33 -11.38 -29.97
CA ASN A 498 -9.31 -11.06 -28.54
C ASN A 498 -7.99 -10.41 -28.08
N VAL A 499 -7.09 -10.04 -29.00
CA VAL A 499 -5.86 -9.30 -28.70
C VAL A 499 -5.87 -7.98 -29.46
N LEU A 500 -6.18 -6.91 -28.75
CA LEU A 500 -6.26 -5.57 -29.32
C LEU A 500 -4.95 -4.82 -29.07
N ARG A 501 -4.45 -4.07 -30.08
CA ARG A 501 -3.17 -3.36 -29.98
C ARG A 501 -3.34 -1.88 -30.29
N PHE A 502 -2.96 -1.04 -29.32
CA PHE A 502 -2.95 0.42 -29.43
C PHE A 502 -1.49 0.92 -29.39
N LYS A 503 -0.94 1.26 -30.56
CA LYS A 503 0.45 1.72 -30.68
C LYS A 503 0.68 3.12 -30.11
N ASP A 504 -0.36 3.98 -30.15
CA ASP A 504 -0.28 5.38 -29.76
C ASP A 504 -0.40 5.61 -28.24
N ASP A 505 -0.36 4.55 -27.44
CA ASP A 505 -0.45 4.57 -25.97
C ASP A 505 -1.51 5.58 -25.44
N PRO A 506 -2.82 5.22 -25.46
CA PRO A 506 -3.87 6.10 -24.97
C PRO A 506 -3.73 6.48 -23.51
N GLY A 507 -3.09 5.65 -22.68
CA GLY A 507 -2.82 5.96 -21.26
C GLY A 507 -1.83 7.10 -21.10
N LYS A 508 -0.66 6.97 -21.69
CA LYS A 508 0.38 8.01 -21.65
C LYS A 508 -0.09 9.33 -22.27
N ALA A 509 -0.79 9.25 -23.40
CA ALA A 509 -1.36 10.42 -24.04
C ALA A 509 -2.41 11.11 -23.17
N TYR A 510 -3.22 10.33 -22.42
CA TYR A 510 -4.22 10.89 -21.52
C TYR A 510 -3.59 11.53 -20.27
N MET A 511 -2.58 10.90 -19.68
CA MET A 511 -1.85 11.47 -18.56
C MET A 511 -1.28 12.85 -18.91
N ALA A 512 -0.63 13.01 -20.06
CA ALA A 512 -0.10 14.29 -20.53
C ALA A 512 -1.17 15.38 -20.69
N VAL A 513 -2.40 15.01 -21.09
CA VAL A 513 -3.53 15.96 -21.14
C VAL A 513 -3.92 16.42 -19.73
N LEU A 514 -4.03 15.49 -18.79
CA LEU A 514 -4.46 15.79 -17.42
C LEU A 514 -3.43 16.62 -16.63
N GLU A 515 -2.15 16.38 -16.85
CA GLU A 515 -1.05 17.18 -16.27
C GLU A 515 -1.07 18.64 -16.76
N HIS A 516 -1.54 18.87 -17.99
CA HIS A 516 -1.69 20.21 -18.53
C HIS A 516 -2.96 20.90 -18.03
N ASP A 517 -4.09 20.20 -18.07
CA ASP A 517 -5.40 20.69 -17.59
C ASP A 517 -6.30 19.50 -17.22
N PHE A 518 -6.50 19.28 -15.94
CA PHE A 518 -7.37 18.20 -15.44
C PHE A 518 -8.83 18.33 -15.90
N ALA A 519 -9.30 19.55 -16.16
CA ALA A 519 -10.66 19.82 -16.64
C ALA A 519 -10.82 19.60 -18.15
N SER A 520 -9.75 19.34 -18.89
CA SER A 520 -9.79 19.13 -20.34
C SER A 520 -10.77 18.04 -20.74
N ALA A 521 -11.44 18.26 -21.85
CA ALA A 521 -12.31 17.27 -22.46
C ALA A 521 -11.52 16.01 -22.89
N MET A 522 -12.18 14.87 -22.81
CA MET A 522 -11.57 13.60 -23.20
C MET A 522 -11.29 13.56 -24.71
N PRO A 523 -10.04 13.35 -25.15
CA PRO A 523 -9.70 13.26 -26.56
C PRO A 523 -10.33 12.05 -27.28
N ASP A 524 -10.43 12.12 -28.62
CA ASP A 524 -11.00 11.06 -29.46
C ASP A 524 -10.31 9.70 -29.31
N LEU A 525 -8.98 9.69 -29.08
CA LEU A 525 -8.22 8.45 -28.88
C LEU A 525 -8.75 7.68 -27.66
N GLN A 526 -8.99 8.39 -26.55
CA GLN A 526 -9.50 7.79 -25.31
C GLN A 526 -10.96 7.34 -25.47
N THR A 527 -11.78 8.10 -26.17
CA THR A 527 -13.16 7.70 -26.48
C THR A 527 -13.20 6.40 -27.29
N LYS A 528 -12.36 6.30 -28.34
CA LYS A 528 -12.22 5.08 -29.13
C LYS A 528 -11.68 3.92 -28.32
N PHE A 529 -10.70 4.17 -27.45
CA PHE A 529 -10.14 3.15 -26.57
C PHE A 529 -11.21 2.59 -25.62
N LEU A 530 -11.94 3.44 -24.90
CA LEU A 530 -13.01 3.02 -23.99
C LEU A 530 -14.10 2.21 -24.70
N ALA A 531 -14.42 2.54 -25.96
CA ALA A 531 -15.43 1.82 -26.74
C ALA A 531 -15.02 0.37 -27.07
N THR A 532 -13.73 0.01 -26.96
CA THR A 532 -13.25 -1.36 -27.19
C THR A 532 -13.28 -2.24 -25.95
N LEU A 533 -13.44 -1.64 -24.76
CA LEU A 533 -13.39 -2.36 -23.49
C LEU A 533 -14.74 -3.06 -23.24
N LYS A 534 -14.68 -4.38 -23.19
CA LYS A 534 -15.85 -5.21 -22.83
C LYS A 534 -15.97 -5.28 -21.30
N ASN A 535 -17.16 -4.96 -20.82
CA ASN A 535 -17.50 -5.04 -19.41
C ASN A 535 -19.03 -5.21 -19.31
N HIS A 536 -19.48 -6.29 -18.70
CA HIS A 536 -20.88 -6.60 -18.45
C HIS A 536 -21.34 -6.15 -17.05
N SER A 537 -20.83 -5.02 -16.56
CA SER A 537 -21.29 -4.48 -15.28
C SER A 537 -22.78 -4.15 -15.32
N GLU A 538 -23.52 -4.65 -14.35
CA GLU A 538 -24.93 -4.32 -14.15
C GLU A 538 -25.12 -2.94 -13.50
N ILE A 539 -24.02 -2.31 -13.03
CA ILE A 539 -24.03 -1.01 -12.35
C ILE A 539 -23.43 0.04 -13.29
N SER A 540 -24.18 1.08 -13.55
CA SER A 540 -23.69 2.26 -14.25
C SER A 540 -23.91 3.52 -13.45
N LEU A 541 -22.97 4.46 -13.55
CA LEU A 541 -22.99 5.71 -12.83
C LEU A 541 -22.98 6.90 -13.79
N ASP A 542 -23.77 7.91 -13.42
CA ASP A 542 -23.75 9.23 -14.04
C ASP A 542 -23.31 10.23 -12.95
N ALA A 543 -22.07 10.67 -13.05
CA ALA A 543 -21.41 11.56 -12.10
C ALA A 543 -20.39 12.45 -12.84
N PRO A 544 -20.00 13.60 -12.24
CA PRO A 544 -18.92 14.41 -12.79
C PRO A 544 -17.58 13.67 -12.82
N PRO A 545 -16.69 13.98 -13.80
CA PRO A 545 -15.39 13.29 -13.95
C PRO A 545 -14.40 13.58 -12.81
N GLU A 546 -14.70 14.52 -11.92
CA GLU A 546 -13.92 14.81 -10.70
C GLU A 546 -14.34 13.93 -9.52
N VAL A 547 -15.27 13.00 -9.72
CA VAL A 547 -15.68 12.02 -8.72
C VAL A 547 -15.01 10.69 -9.01
N VAL A 548 -14.37 10.10 -7.99
CA VAL A 548 -13.87 8.72 -8.07
C VAL A 548 -14.91 7.77 -7.50
N THR A 549 -15.12 6.65 -8.15
CA THR A 549 -16.02 5.61 -7.68
C THR A 549 -15.33 4.24 -7.65
N ASN A 550 -15.53 3.52 -6.54
CA ASN A 550 -15.11 2.12 -6.42
C ASN A 550 -16.38 1.26 -6.27
N ILE A 551 -16.51 0.25 -7.13
CA ILE A 551 -17.65 -0.68 -7.13
C ILE A 551 -17.16 -2.01 -6.57
N ALA A 552 -17.86 -2.55 -5.57
CA ALA A 552 -17.51 -3.83 -4.97
C ALA A 552 -18.71 -4.49 -4.30
N GLU A 553 -18.68 -5.80 -4.20
CA GLU A 553 -19.52 -6.53 -3.25
C GLU A 553 -18.86 -6.49 -1.87
N VAL A 554 -19.61 -6.05 -0.85
CA VAL A 554 -19.19 -6.00 0.55
C VAL A 554 -20.27 -6.63 1.43
N ASN A 555 -19.94 -7.67 2.17
CA ASN A 555 -20.89 -8.40 3.03
C ASN A 555 -22.18 -8.84 2.29
N GLY A 556 -22.06 -9.26 1.02
CA GLY A 556 -23.17 -9.67 0.18
C GLY A 556 -24.06 -8.52 -0.32
N LYS A 557 -23.65 -7.27 -0.20
CA LYS A 557 -24.29 -6.09 -0.77
C LYS A 557 -23.47 -5.54 -1.94
N GLU A 558 -24.14 -5.08 -2.99
CA GLU A 558 -23.51 -4.35 -4.10
C GLU A 558 -23.33 -2.89 -3.70
N CYS A 559 -22.10 -2.48 -3.51
CA CYS A 559 -21.76 -1.16 -2.97
C CYS A 559 -20.99 -0.29 -3.98
N VAL A 560 -21.26 1.00 -3.96
CA VAL A 560 -20.53 2.04 -4.67
C VAL A 560 -19.98 3.01 -3.65
N PHE A 561 -18.65 3.08 -3.54
CA PHE A 561 -17.91 4.05 -2.74
C PHE A 561 -17.61 5.26 -3.59
N ILE A 562 -17.91 6.46 -3.11
CA ILE A 562 -17.89 7.71 -3.88
C ILE A 562 -17.02 8.73 -3.17
N ALA A 563 -15.94 9.16 -3.81
CA ALA A 563 -15.06 10.25 -3.35
C ALA A 563 -15.22 11.45 -4.29
N ASN A 564 -15.58 12.60 -3.74
CA ASN A 564 -15.81 13.84 -4.49
C ASN A 564 -14.61 14.79 -4.36
N PHE A 565 -13.96 15.08 -5.46
CA PHE A 565 -12.86 16.05 -5.55
C PHE A 565 -13.22 17.28 -6.41
N ARG A 566 -14.51 17.44 -6.77
CA ARG A 566 -14.96 18.54 -7.60
C ARG A 566 -14.84 19.87 -6.87
N GLY A 567 -14.34 20.89 -7.57
CA GLY A 567 -14.18 22.25 -7.03
C GLY A 567 -12.87 22.50 -6.30
N LEU A 568 -12.07 21.48 -6.08
CA LEU A 568 -10.69 21.67 -5.60
C LEU A 568 -9.87 22.41 -6.67
N ARG A 569 -9.06 23.36 -6.23
CA ARG A 569 -8.19 24.15 -7.12
C ARG A 569 -6.87 24.44 -6.41
N ALA A 570 -5.78 24.39 -7.16
CA ALA A 570 -4.47 24.76 -6.65
C ALA A 570 -4.50 26.15 -5.96
N HIS A 571 -3.79 26.26 -4.84
CA HIS A 571 -3.65 27.50 -4.05
C HIS A 571 -4.92 28.06 -3.39
N GLU A 572 -6.03 27.32 -3.38
CA GLU A 572 -7.27 27.68 -2.69
C GLU A 572 -7.53 26.76 -1.49
N ASN A 573 -8.53 27.04 -0.67
CA ASN A 573 -8.95 26.16 0.42
C ASN A 573 -9.45 24.81 -0.13
N PRO A 574 -9.10 23.68 0.49
CA PRO A 574 -9.47 22.35 0.01
C PRO A 574 -10.94 22.00 0.34
N VAL A 575 -11.87 22.75 -0.23
CA VAL A 575 -13.33 22.58 -0.05
C VAL A 575 -13.96 22.15 -1.37
N GLN A 576 -14.67 21.02 -1.34
CA GLN A 576 -15.35 20.47 -2.49
C GLN A 576 -16.66 21.19 -2.81
N THR A 577 -17.02 21.20 -4.10
CA THR A 577 -18.36 21.56 -4.56
C THR A 577 -19.26 20.32 -4.53
N PRO A 578 -20.44 20.36 -3.88
CA PRO A 578 -21.36 19.20 -3.85
C PRO A 578 -21.74 18.72 -5.25
N VAL A 579 -21.89 17.41 -5.39
CA VAL A 579 -22.21 16.75 -6.66
C VAL A 579 -23.49 15.93 -6.56
N ASN A 580 -24.20 15.82 -7.68
CA ASN A 580 -25.30 14.88 -7.83
C ASN A 580 -24.78 13.61 -8.54
N VAL A 581 -25.17 12.46 -8.03
CA VAL A 581 -24.81 11.16 -8.59
C VAL A 581 -26.08 10.36 -8.84
N ARG A 582 -26.15 9.72 -10.00
CA ARG A 582 -27.19 8.77 -10.33
C ARG A 582 -26.57 7.38 -10.50
N ILE A 583 -27.12 6.39 -9.80
CA ILE A 583 -26.75 4.98 -9.93
C ILE A 583 -27.90 4.24 -10.61
N THR A 584 -27.58 3.48 -11.65
CA THR A 584 -28.52 2.65 -12.37
C THR A 584 -28.09 1.19 -12.28
N PHE A 585 -28.98 0.34 -11.80
CA PHE A 585 -28.84 -1.11 -11.83
C PHE A 585 -29.66 -1.67 -12.99
N SER A 586 -29.01 -2.42 -13.88
CA SER A 586 -29.63 -3.24 -14.92
C SER A 586 -29.73 -4.70 -14.43
N GLY A 587 -30.55 -5.51 -15.04
CA GLY A 587 -30.73 -6.90 -14.63
C GLY A 587 -31.78 -7.05 -13.52
N ARG A 588 -31.39 -7.51 -12.31
CA ARG A 588 -32.34 -7.72 -11.21
C ARG A 588 -32.84 -6.39 -10.64
N ALA A 589 -34.18 -6.27 -10.43
CA ALA A 589 -34.78 -5.07 -9.84
C ALA A 589 -34.33 -4.87 -8.38
N ARG A 590 -33.88 -3.67 -8.05
CA ARG A 590 -33.58 -3.20 -6.69
C ARG A 590 -34.68 -2.24 -6.25
N LYS A 591 -35.20 -2.38 -5.03
CA LYS A 591 -36.27 -1.49 -4.49
C LYS A 591 -35.69 -0.32 -3.72
N THR A 592 -34.68 -0.58 -2.91
CA THR A 592 -34.05 0.39 -2.00
C THR A 592 -32.55 0.31 -2.09
N LEU A 593 -31.90 1.42 -1.77
CA LEU A 593 -30.47 1.57 -1.65
C LEU A 593 -30.19 2.29 -0.34
N GLU A 594 -29.30 1.73 0.48
CA GLU A 594 -28.79 2.37 1.68
C GLU A 594 -27.70 3.38 1.27
N PHE A 595 -27.91 4.65 1.63
CA PHE A 595 -26.98 5.73 1.33
C PHE A 595 -26.39 6.25 2.63
N LEU A 596 -25.08 6.16 2.79
CA LEU A 596 -24.32 6.62 3.94
C LEU A 596 -23.38 7.76 3.50
N PRO A 597 -23.74 9.03 3.74
CA PRO A 597 -22.82 10.15 3.48
C PRO A 597 -21.68 10.17 4.50
N PHE A 598 -20.49 10.58 4.07
CA PHE A 598 -19.33 10.71 4.96
C PHE A 598 -19.65 11.63 6.14
N LEU A 599 -19.40 11.14 7.36
CA LEU A 599 -19.72 11.77 8.64
C LEU A 599 -21.21 12.06 8.85
N GLY A 600 -22.11 11.40 8.14
CA GLY A 600 -23.56 11.54 8.28
C GLY A 600 -24.26 10.23 8.64
N GLU A 601 -25.56 10.27 8.69
CA GLU A 601 -26.44 9.15 9.03
C GLU A 601 -26.91 8.38 7.78
N ALA A 602 -27.05 7.07 7.90
CA ALA A 602 -27.56 6.24 6.83
C ALA A 602 -29.02 6.55 6.46
N GLN A 603 -29.35 6.59 5.17
CA GLN A 603 -30.66 6.90 4.63
C GLN A 603 -31.07 5.84 3.62
N GLN A 604 -32.38 5.58 3.51
CA GLN A 604 -32.92 4.67 2.50
C GLN A 604 -33.42 5.48 1.29
N ILE A 605 -32.88 5.20 0.12
CA ILE A 605 -33.27 5.80 -1.15
C ILE A 605 -34.15 4.81 -1.91
N GLN A 606 -35.31 5.26 -2.39
CA GLN A 606 -36.22 4.46 -3.18
C GLN A 606 -35.86 4.49 -4.66
N ALA A 607 -35.92 3.34 -5.32
CA ALA A 607 -35.70 3.22 -6.74
C ALA A 607 -36.81 3.89 -7.56
N ARG A 608 -36.45 4.54 -8.66
CA ARG A 608 -37.33 4.78 -9.81
C ARG A 608 -37.12 3.65 -10.80
N ASN A 609 -38.18 2.93 -11.13
CA ASN A 609 -38.12 1.82 -12.07
C ASN A 609 -38.52 2.31 -13.46
N GLU A 610 -37.58 2.28 -14.41
CA GLU A 610 -37.77 2.73 -15.81
C GLU A 610 -37.18 1.68 -16.76
N ALA A 611 -37.93 1.22 -17.73
CA ALA A 611 -37.48 0.28 -18.77
C ALA A 611 -36.76 -0.99 -18.23
N GLY A 612 -37.18 -1.52 -17.07
CA GLY A 612 -36.55 -2.69 -16.44
C GLY A 612 -35.25 -2.39 -15.66
N GLN A 613 -34.91 -1.13 -15.50
CA GLN A 613 -33.77 -0.66 -14.69
C GLN A 613 -34.26 -0.06 -13.36
N SER A 614 -33.45 -0.20 -12.32
CA SER A 614 -33.64 0.47 -11.03
C SER A 614 -32.70 1.68 -10.93
N ILE A 615 -33.26 2.88 -10.93
CA ILE A 615 -32.54 4.15 -10.96
C ILE A 615 -32.61 4.79 -9.58
N PHE A 616 -31.46 5.15 -9.01
CA PHE A 616 -31.33 5.87 -7.75
C PHE A 616 -30.70 7.24 -7.98
N ILE A 617 -31.38 8.28 -7.55
CA ILE A 617 -30.85 9.65 -7.54
C ILE A 617 -30.42 9.93 -6.10
N LEU A 618 -29.13 10.06 -5.91
CA LEU A 618 -28.57 10.29 -4.57
C LEU A 618 -28.75 11.75 -4.13
N PRO A 619 -28.89 12.01 -2.82
CA PRO A 619 -28.72 13.35 -2.28
C PRO A 619 -27.38 13.96 -2.68
N ALA A 620 -27.27 15.30 -2.69
CA ALA A 620 -26.03 15.97 -3.02
C ALA A 620 -24.89 15.54 -2.10
N ILE A 621 -23.78 15.10 -2.68
CA ILE A 621 -22.61 14.58 -1.97
C ILE A 621 -21.59 15.69 -1.83
N ALA A 622 -21.33 16.13 -0.60
CA ALA A 622 -20.33 17.17 -0.34
C ALA A 622 -18.90 16.64 -0.44
N LYS A 623 -18.55 15.58 0.31
CA LYS A 623 -17.20 15.00 0.32
C LYS A 623 -17.19 13.57 -0.23
N GLY A 624 -17.86 12.67 0.43
CA GLY A 624 -17.94 11.27 0.03
C GLY A 624 -19.22 10.61 0.51
N ALA A 625 -19.49 9.41 -0.02
CA ALA A 625 -20.62 8.59 0.40
C ALA A 625 -20.40 7.12 0.02
N VAL A 626 -21.11 6.23 0.69
CA VAL A 626 -21.29 4.82 0.27
C VAL A 626 -22.74 4.59 -0.04
N ALA A 627 -23.00 3.90 -1.15
CA ALA A 627 -24.35 3.54 -1.57
C ALA A 627 -24.41 2.03 -1.82
N CYS A 628 -25.16 1.28 -0.99
CA CYS A 628 -25.22 -0.17 -1.02
C CYS A 628 -26.65 -0.67 -1.29
N ALA A 629 -26.81 -1.55 -2.27
CA ALA A 629 -28.05 -2.25 -2.55
C ALA A 629 -27.96 -3.70 -2.04
N ALA A 630 -29.03 -4.19 -1.42
CA ALA A 630 -29.15 -5.63 -1.18
C ALA A 630 -29.38 -6.36 -2.51
N PRO A 631 -28.79 -7.56 -2.70
CA PRO A 631 -28.91 -8.32 -3.93
C PRO A 631 -30.34 -8.76 -4.25
#